data_abe1d88bbfd13a1658abdf89c137da8d
#
_entry.id   abe1d88bbfd13a1658abdf89c137da8d
#
_cell.length_a   1.000
_cell.length_b   1.000
_cell.length_c   1.000
_cell.angle_alpha   90.00
_cell.angle_beta   90.00
_cell.angle_gamma   90.00
#
_symmetry.space_group_name_H-M   'P 1'
#
loop_
_entity.id
_entity.type
_entity.pdbx_description
1 polymer ?
#
loop_
_entity_poly.entity_id
_entity_poly.type
_entity_poly.pdbx_seq_one_letter_code
_entity_poly.pdbx_strand_id
1 'polypeptide(L)'
;NNSSEALGASLQGEVITMDNGAFECCFPSQCLNPLTMPGLFSTDAGAINAGESRTILTHWTPSEYGSCTARIQMLVYDVEFDRYGRPTNYTLKGNGPSVNVQFVYDETTSDIESVDVEEKAEIVSYYSLDGRLLSKPQRGINIIRYSTGRTSKVFVK
;
A
#
# COMPACT_ATOMS: atom_id res chain seq x y z
N ASN A 1 9.02 -3.53 14.53
CA ASN A 1 9.22 -3.10 15.92
C ASN A 1 10.70 -2.80 16.14
N ASN A 2 11.06 -1.52 16.18
CA ASN A 2 12.45 -1.05 16.40
C ASN A 2 12.79 -0.81 17.88
N SER A 3 11.88 -1.16 18.79
CA SER A 3 12.16 -1.07 20.24
C SER A 3 13.01 -2.24 20.73
N SER A 4 13.56 -2.14 21.93
CA SER A 4 14.30 -3.21 22.59
C SER A 4 13.40 -4.29 23.22
N GLU A 5 12.09 -4.05 23.26
CA GLU A 5 11.10 -4.91 23.90
C GLU A 5 9.99 -5.29 22.93
N ALA A 6 9.28 -6.37 23.24
CA ALA A 6 8.07 -6.72 22.51
C ALA A 6 6.98 -5.66 22.73
N LEU A 7 6.27 -5.31 21.69
CA LEU A 7 5.11 -4.43 21.74
C LEU A 7 3.90 -5.16 21.18
N GLY A 8 2.72 -4.82 21.67
CA GLY A 8 1.47 -5.23 21.07
C GLY A 8 1.06 -4.23 19.99
N ALA A 9 0.41 -4.72 18.94
CA ALA A 9 -0.20 -3.87 17.93
C ALA A 9 -1.51 -4.45 17.43
N SER A 10 -2.45 -3.56 17.12
CA SER A 10 -3.69 -3.85 16.40
C SER A 10 -3.97 -2.74 15.40
N LEU A 11 -4.99 -2.93 14.58
CA LEU A 11 -5.52 -1.89 13.70
C LEU A 11 -6.95 -1.58 14.09
N GLN A 12 -7.30 -0.30 14.00
CA GLN A 12 -8.68 0.17 13.91
C GLN A 12 -8.81 1.02 12.66
N GLY A 13 -9.99 1.06 12.08
CA GLY A 13 -10.18 1.84 10.87
C GLY A 13 -11.64 1.98 10.48
N GLU A 14 -11.82 2.64 9.37
CA GLU A 14 -13.10 2.89 8.75
C GLU A 14 -12.98 2.71 7.24
N VAL A 15 -13.86 1.89 6.67
CA VAL A 15 -14.13 1.94 5.24
C VAL A 15 -15.07 3.13 5.03
N ILE A 16 -14.54 4.20 4.44
CA ILE A 16 -15.24 5.49 4.28
C ILE A 16 -16.23 5.41 3.11
N THR A 17 -15.75 4.86 1.98
CA THR A 17 -16.57 4.63 0.79
C THR A 17 -16.25 3.26 0.22
N MET A 18 -17.25 2.61 -0.31
CA MET A 18 -17.10 1.37 -1.08
C MET A 18 -18.28 1.26 -2.03
N ASP A 19 -18.01 1.26 -3.33
CA ASP A 19 -19.05 1.22 -4.35
C ASP A 19 -19.67 -0.18 -4.43
N ASN A 20 -18.84 -1.21 -4.31
CA ASN A 20 -19.25 -2.62 -4.35
C ASN A 20 -18.17 -3.53 -3.77
N GLY A 21 -18.42 -4.83 -3.73
CA GLY A 21 -17.41 -5.84 -3.37
C GLY A 21 -17.21 -6.02 -1.87
N ALA A 22 -16.01 -6.43 -1.49
CA ALA A 22 -15.64 -6.72 -0.10
C ALA A 22 -14.22 -6.23 0.23
N PHE A 23 -14.08 -5.54 1.36
CA PHE A 23 -12.80 -5.08 1.90
C PHE A 23 -12.34 -6.00 3.02
N GLU A 24 -11.07 -6.35 3.00
CA GLU A 24 -10.39 -7.13 4.04
C GLU A 24 -9.15 -6.42 4.55
N CYS A 25 -8.85 -6.64 5.83
CA CYS A 25 -7.61 -6.18 6.47
C CYS A 25 -7.09 -7.28 7.40
N CYS A 26 -5.81 -7.60 7.26
CA CYS A 26 -5.15 -8.64 8.06
C CYS A 26 -3.99 -8.02 8.83
N PHE A 27 -3.98 -8.14 10.16
CA PHE A 27 -2.89 -7.71 11.03
C PHE A 27 -3.17 -8.08 12.50
N PRO A 28 -2.14 -8.39 13.32
CA PRO A 28 -0.80 -8.77 12.93
C PRO A 28 -0.74 -10.23 12.45
N SER A 29 -1.71 -11.06 12.78
CA SER A 29 -1.75 -12.50 12.47
C SER A 29 -3.11 -13.01 12.01
N GLN A 30 -4.14 -12.19 12.10
CA GLN A 30 -5.51 -12.55 11.75
C GLN A 30 -6.11 -11.52 10.78
N CYS A 31 -7.04 -12.00 9.96
CA CYS A 31 -7.85 -11.15 9.08
C CYS A 31 -9.21 -10.92 9.71
N LEU A 32 -9.76 -9.73 9.53
CA LEU A 32 -11.17 -9.51 9.85
C LEU A 32 -12.07 -10.22 8.84
N ASN A 33 -13.31 -10.43 9.25
CA ASN A 33 -14.34 -10.85 8.31
C ASN A 33 -14.52 -9.75 7.25
N PRO A 34 -14.68 -10.13 5.96
CA PRO A 34 -14.83 -9.16 4.90
C PRO A 34 -15.99 -8.20 5.16
N LEU A 35 -15.72 -6.91 5.02
CA LEU A 35 -16.74 -5.86 5.07
C LEU A 35 -17.32 -5.69 3.67
N THR A 36 -18.63 -5.77 3.55
CA THR A 36 -19.36 -5.62 2.28
C THR A 36 -20.06 -4.26 2.14
N MET A 37 -19.86 -3.37 3.13
CA MET A 37 -20.37 -2.00 3.14
C MET A 37 -19.42 -1.09 3.93
N PRO A 38 -19.47 0.23 3.73
CA PRO A 38 -18.75 1.19 4.57
C PRO A 38 -19.04 0.98 6.05
N GLY A 39 -18.02 1.16 6.89
CA GLY A 39 -18.16 0.98 8.34
C GLY A 39 -16.83 0.87 9.07
N LEU A 40 -16.93 0.83 10.40
CA LEU A 40 -15.79 0.71 11.32
C LEU A 40 -15.33 -0.74 11.41
N PHE A 41 -14.03 -0.93 11.62
CA PHE A 41 -13.42 -2.22 11.88
C PHE A 41 -12.27 -2.13 12.88
N SER A 42 -11.96 -3.26 13.49
CA SER A 42 -10.76 -3.42 14.32
C SER A 42 -10.25 -4.84 14.23
N THR A 43 -8.92 -5.01 14.36
CA THR A 43 -8.29 -6.33 14.51
C THR A 43 -7.94 -6.58 15.96
N ASP A 44 -7.77 -7.83 16.33
CA ASP A 44 -7.27 -8.20 17.65
C ASP A 44 -5.80 -7.77 17.82
N ALA A 45 -5.42 -7.43 19.05
CA ALA A 45 -4.04 -7.12 19.36
C ALA A 45 -3.18 -8.39 19.32
N GLY A 46 -1.97 -8.26 18.78
CA GLY A 46 -0.97 -9.32 18.79
C GLY A 46 0.41 -8.79 19.10
N ALA A 47 1.25 -9.63 19.73
CA ALA A 47 2.62 -9.26 20.07
C ALA A 47 3.53 -9.28 18.84
N ILE A 48 4.44 -8.31 18.79
CA ILE A 48 5.50 -8.15 17.79
C ILE A 48 6.81 -8.02 18.55
N ASN A 49 7.69 -8.99 18.42
CA ASN A 49 8.95 -9.02 19.15
C ASN A 49 9.88 -7.87 18.75
N ALA A 50 10.88 -7.59 19.60
CA ALA A 50 11.95 -6.65 19.26
C ALA A 50 12.63 -7.06 17.95
N GLY A 51 12.80 -6.11 17.03
CA GLY A 51 13.38 -6.34 15.70
C GLY A 51 12.47 -7.06 14.71
N GLU A 52 11.28 -7.51 15.11
CA GLU A 52 10.35 -8.20 14.24
C GLU A 52 9.59 -7.20 13.35
N SER A 53 9.35 -7.60 12.09
CA SER A 53 8.52 -6.85 11.13
C SER A 53 7.23 -7.62 10.84
N ARG A 54 6.13 -6.90 10.72
CA ARG A 54 4.82 -7.43 10.31
C ARG A 54 4.26 -6.59 9.18
N THR A 55 3.68 -7.26 8.21
CA THR A 55 3.03 -6.61 7.07
C THR A 55 1.55 -6.41 7.37
N ILE A 56 1.05 -5.21 7.11
CA ILE A 56 -0.39 -4.96 7.04
C ILE A 56 -0.82 -5.35 5.64
N LEU A 57 -1.73 -6.32 5.54
CA LEU A 57 -2.34 -6.70 4.28
C LEU A 57 -3.74 -6.11 4.20
N THR A 58 -3.98 -5.36 3.14
CA THR A 58 -5.32 -4.85 2.83
C THR A 58 -5.63 -5.16 1.38
N HIS A 59 -6.83 -5.60 1.10
CA HIS A 59 -7.32 -5.73 -0.25
C HIS A 59 -8.82 -5.49 -0.32
N TRP A 60 -9.25 -5.12 -1.49
CA TRP A 60 -10.64 -4.97 -1.85
C TRP A 60 -10.88 -5.86 -3.07
N THR A 61 -11.92 -6.68 -2.98
CA THR A 61 -12.35 -7.58 -4.06
C THR A 61 -13.62 -7.01 -4.66
N PRO A 62 -13.53 -6.24 -5.76
CA PRO A 62 -14.70 -5.67 -6.42
C PRO A 62 -15.51 -6.74 -7.15
N SER A 63 -16.81 -6.51 -7.30
CA SER A 63 -17.67 -7.30 -8.17
C SER A 63 -17.88 -6.64 -9.55
N GLU A 64 -17.66 -5.34 -9.64
CA GLU A 64 -17.76 -4.52 -10.85
C GLU A 64 -16.87 -3.29 -10.71
N TYR A 65 -16.75 -2.46 -11.75
CA TYR A 65 -15.96 -1.22 -11.69
C TYR A 65 -16.41 -0.33 -10.55
N GLY A 66 -15.47 0.32 -9.89
CA GLY A 66 -15.72 1.18 -8.75
C GLY A 66 -14.49 1.47 -7.93
N SER A 67 -14.70 1.96 -6.71
CA SER A 67 -13.65 2.33 -5.78
C SER A 67 -13.97 1.92 -4.35
N CYS A 68 -12.92 1.79 -3.55
CA CYS A 68 -13.02 1.63 -2.10
C CYS A 68 -11.96 2.49 -1.42
N THR A 69 -12.38 3.30 -0.44
CA THR A 69 -11.48 4.14 0.35
C THR A 69 -11.60 3.78 1.82
N ALA A 70 -10.47 3.54 2.47
CA ALA A 70 -10.42 3.25 3.89
C ALA A 70 -9.34 4.07 4.59
N ARG A 71 -9.57 4.38 5.87
CA ARG A 71 -8.59 4.94 6.79
C ARG A 71 -8.24 3.91 7.84
N ILE A 72 -6.95 3.71 8.07
CA ILE A 72 -6.43 2.70 9.00
C ILE A 72 -5.52 3.39 10.00
N GLN A 73 -5.74 3.15 11.29
CA GLN A 73 -4.95 3.64 12.41
C GLN A 73 -4.34 2.46 13.15
N MET A 74 -3.03 2.46 13.35
CA MET A 74 -2.37 1.50 14.24
C MET A 74 -2.58 1.91 15.69
N LEU A 75 -2.86 0.93 16.55
CA LEU A 75 -2.84 1.06 18.01
C LEU A 75 -1.64 0.28 18.54
N VAL A 76 -0.94 0.86 19.52
CA VAL A 76 0.25 0.27 20.15
C VAL A 76 -0.06 -0.05 21.60
N TYR A 77 0.40 -1.21 22.07
CA TYR A 77 0.15 -1.70 23.42
C TYR A 77 1.44 -2.10 24.11
N ASP A 78 1.48 -1.96 25.42
CA ASP A 78 2.39 -2.70 26.29
C ASP A 78 1.85 -4.13 26.46
N VAL A 79 2.76 -5.14 26.48
CA VAL A 79 2.39 -6.55 26.51
C VAL A 79 2.95 -7.20 27.77
N GLU A 80 2.10 -7.91 28.49
CA GLU A 80 2.51 -8.77 29.60
C GLU A 80 2.62 -10.23 29.12
N PHE A 81 3.62 -10.94 29.62
CA PHE A 81 3.85 -12.34 29.26
C PHE A 81 3.78 -13.23 30.50
N ASP A 82 3.31 -14.46 30.32
CA ASP A 82 3.40 -15.49 31.33
C ASP A 82 4.82 -16.06 31.45
N ARG A 83 5.04 -16.97 32.39
CA ARG A 83 6.33 -17.66 32.59
C ARG A 83 6.81 -18.49 31.39
N TYR A 84 5.95 -18.73 30.43
CA TYR A 84 6.24 -19.48 29.19
C TYR A 84 6.46 -18.59 27.98
N GLY A 85 6.45 -17.26 28.18
CA GLY A 85 6.60 -16.28 27.09
C GLY A 85 5.34 -16.09 26.22
N ARG A 86 4.15 -16.46 26.71
CA ARG A 86 2.90 -16.23 25.99
C ARG A 86 2.31 -14.91 26.42
N PRO A 87 1.84 -14.09 25.48
CA PRO A 87 1.18 -12.84 25.83
C PRO A 87 -0.12 -13.12 26.60
N THR A 88 -0.33 -12.40 27.69
CA THR A 88 -1.48 -12.57 28.60
C THR A 88 -2.35 -11.34 28.67
N ASN A 89 -1.78 -10.16 28.48
CA ASN A 89 -2.51 -8.90 28.55
C ASN A 89 -1.92 -7.86 27.60
N TYR A 90 -2.78 -6.99 27.06
CA TYR A 90 -2.44 -5.88 26.20
C TYR A 90 -3.01 -4.60 26.79
N THR A 91 -2.16 -3.68 27.24
CA THR A 91 -2.56 -2.37 27.76
C THR A 91 -2.29 -1.30 26.71
N LEU A 92 -3.31 -0.57 26.30
CA LEU A 92 -3.18 0.46 25.26
C LEU A 92 -2.17 1.53 25.71
N LYS A 93 -1.13 1.71 24.92
CA LYS A 93 -0.08 2.73 25.10
C LYS A 93 -0.38 4.01 24.34
N GLY A 94 -0.95 3.88 23.15
CA GLY A 94 -1.31 5.02 22.29
C GLY A 94 -1.49 4.68 20.83
N ASN A 95 -1.67 5.73 20.05
CA ASN A 95 -1.81 5.63 18.60
C ASN A 95 -0.43 5.56 17.93
N GLY A 96 -0.27 4.63 17.01
CA GLY A 96 0.83 4.57 16.07
C GLY A 96 0.54 5.39 14.80
N PRO A 97 1.18 5.06 13.66
CA PRO A 97 0.92 5.72 12.39
C PRO A 97 -0.48 5.42 11.84
N SER A 98 -0.99 6.32 11.00
CA SER A 98 -2.23 6.11 10.25
C SER A 98 -1.95 6.19 8.75
N VAL A 99 -2.78 5.52 7.96
CA VAL A 99 -2.72 5.52 6.49
C VAL A 99 -4.11 5.58 5.90
N ASN A 100 -4.25 6.30 4.80
CA ASN A 100 -5.43 6.24 3.95
C ASN A 100 -5.07 5.36 2.74
N VAL A 101 -5.95 4.42 2.41
CA VAL A 101 -5.81 3.53 1.25
C VAL A 101 -6.98 3.77 0.31
N GLN A 102 -6.71 3.77 -0.98
CA GLN A 102 -7.71 3.86 -2.03
C GLN A 102 -7.45 2.75 -3.03
N PHE A 103 -8.49 2.01 -3.33
CA PHE A 103 -8.53 1.01 -4.39
C PHE A 103 -9.41 1.55 -5.51
N VAL A 104 -8.99 1.35 -6.73
CA VAL A 104 -9.77 1.71 -7.93
C VAL A 104 -9.71 0.53 -8.88
N TYR A 105 -10.87 0.14 -9.37
CA TYR A 105 -11.02 -0.83 -10.45
C TYR A 105 -11.87 -0.21 -11.55
N ASP A 106 -11.22 0.11 -12.67
CA ASP A 106 -11.85 0.74 -13.82
C ASP A 106 -11.27 0.16 -15.13
N GLU A 107 -11.82 0.55 -16.26
CA GLU A 107 -11.36 0.10 -17.58
C GLU A 107 -9.92 0.52 -17.89
N THR A 108 -9.44 1.59 -17.28
CA THR A 108 -8.12 2.18 -17.58
C THR A 108 -6.99 1.52 -16.80
N THR A 109 -7.29 0.78 -15.73
CA THR A 109 -6.27 0.14 -14.88
C THR A 109 -5.57 -1.05 -15.53
N SER A 110 -6.05 -1.58 -16.66
CA SER A 110 -5.39 -2.66 -17.41
C SER A 110 -4.48 -2.16 -18.54
N ASP A 111 -4.56 -0.89 -18.91
CA ASP A 111 -3.63 -0.23 -19.83
C ASP A 111 -2.72 0.72 -19.06
N ILE A 112 -1.41 0.66 -19.29
CA ILE A 112 -0.50 1.73 -18.90
C ILE A 112 -0.77 2.88 -19.89
N GLU A 113 -1.90 3.56 -19.70
CA GLU A 113 -2.09 4.85 -20.35
C GLU A 113 -1.03 5.81 -19.82
N SER A 114 -0.29 6.39 -20.74
CA SER A 114 0.61 7.50 -20.47
C SER A 114 -0.16 8.54 -19.65
N VAL A 115 0.29 8.80 -18.44
CA VAL A 115 -0.21 9.92 -17.66
C VAL A 115 0.06 11.17 -18.50
N ASP A 116 -0.97 11.72 -19.10
CA ASP A 116 -0.94 13.07 -19.68
C ASP A 116 -0.77 14.08 -18.54
N VAL A 117 0.49 14.24 -18.15
CA VAL A 117 0.87 15.38 -17.34
C VAL A 117 0.99 16.54 -18.32
N GLU A 118 0.02 17.43 -18.34
CA GLU A 118 0.10 18.75 -18.97
C GLU A 118 1.16 19.64 -18.27
N GLU A 119 2.35 19.13 -18.08
CA GLU A 119 3.55 19.94 -17.98
C GLU A 119 4.32 19.71 -19.27
N LYS A 120 4.68 20.77 -19.97
CA LYS A 120 5.58 20.75 -21.14
C LYS A 120 6.95 20.21 -20.74
N ALA A 121 7.00 18.90 -20.46
CA ALA A 121 8.24 18.20 -20.19
C ALA A 121 8.99 18.01 -21.51
N GLU A 122 10.04 18.78 -21.72
CA GLU A 122 10.90 18.66 -22.90
C GLU A 122 11.72 17.38 -22.80
N ILE A 123 11.90 16.71 -23.94
CA ILE A 123 12.77 15.53 -24.01
C ILE A 123 14.21 16.00 -23.96
N VAL A 124 14.95 15.53 -22.95
CA VAL A 124 16.35 15.89 -22.73
C VAL A 124 17.29 14.89 -23.39
N SER A 125 16.95 13.60 -23.37
CA SER A 125 17.83 12.56 -23.91
C SER A 125 17.10 11.26 -24.19
N TYR A 126 17.69 10.46 -25.10
CA TYR A 126 17.25 9.13 -25.46
C TYR A 126 18.31 8.12 -25.04
N TYR A 127 17.89 6.95 -24.58
CA TYR A 127 18.76 5.84 -24.25
C TYR A 127 18.26 4.54 -24.87
N SER A 128 19.16 3.66 -25.22
CA SER A 128 18.87 2.27 -25.57
C SER A 128 18.56 1.45 -24.30
N LEU A 129 18.03 0.25 -24.46
CA LEU A 129 17.73 -0.65 -23.32
C LEU A 129 18.95 -1.01 -22.45
N ASP A 130 20.16 -1.01 -23.04
CA ASP A 130 21.43 -1.25 -22.37
C ASP A 130 22.03 0.03 -21.74
N GLY A 131 21.25 1.15 -21.73
CA GLY A 131 21.61 2.40 -21.07
C GLY A 131 22.54 3.31 -21.86
N ARG A 132 22.82 3.04 -23.12
CA ARG A 132 23.66 3.92 -23.98
C ARG A 132 22.88 5.16 -24.38
N LEU A 133 23.52 6.31 -24.31
CA LEU A 133 22.97 7.57 -24.80
C LEU A 133 22.85 7.53 -26.33
N LEU A 134 21.68 7.90 -26.84
CA LEU A 134 21.39 7.95 -28.26
C LEU A 134 21.22 9.42 -28.70
N SER A 135 21.70 9.74 -29.91
CA SER A 135 21.51 11.06 -30.52
C SER A 135 20.09 11.28 -31.07
N LYS A 136 19.36 10.20 -31.34
CA LYS A 136 17.98 10.16 -31.80
C LYS A 136 17.34 8.81 -31.49
N PRO A 137 16.00 8.71 -31.42
CA PRO A 137 15.34 7.42 -31.24
C PRO A 137 15.71 6.42 -32.32
N GLN A 138 15.91 5.17 -31.93
CA GLN A 138 16.19 4.03 -32.83
C GLN A 138 14.98 3.11 -32.89
N ARG A 139 14.90 2.31 -33.97
CA ARG A 139 13.87 1.29 -34.10
C ARG A 139 13.93 0.31 -32.93
N GLY A 140 12.79 0.03 -32.30
CA GLY A 140 12.68 -0.81 -31.13
C GLY A 140 12.38 0.01 -29.86
N ILE A 141 12.71 -0.53 -28.69
CA ILE A 141 12.44 0.11 -27.41
C ILE A 141 13.51 1.15 -27.09
N ASN A 142 13.10 2.37 -26.79
CA ASN A 142 13.95 3.46 -26.34
C ASN A 142 13.49 3.93 -24.95
N ILE A 143 14.42 4.41 -24.14
CA ILE A 143 14.14 5.07 -22.86
C ILE A 143 14.31 6.57 -23.10
N ILE A 144 13.26 7.34 -22.85
CA ILE A 144 13.26 8.80 -22.96
C ILE A 144 13.36 9.40 -21.58
N ARG A 145 14.26 10.35 -21.42
CA ARG A 145 14.39 11.16 -20.22
C ARG A 145 13.87 12.58 -20.48
N TYR A 146 13.01 13.05 -19.62
CA TYR A 146 12.41 14.37 -19.67
C TYR A 146 13.11 15.37 -18.76
N SER A 147 12.91 16.68 -19.00
CA SER A 147 13.45 17.79 -18.19
C SER A 147 12.99 17.74 -16.72
N THR A 148 11.87 17.09 -16.44
CA THR A 148 11.35 16.83 -15.08
C THR A 148 12.11 15.74 -14.33
N GLY A 149 13.10 15.07 -14.96
CA GLY A 149 13.81 13.92 -14.40
C GLY A 149 13.07 12.58 -14.58
N ARG A 150 11.84 12.58 -15.07
CA ARG A 150 11.07 11.36 -15.39
C ARG A 150 11.66 10.64 -16.60
N THR A 151 11.42 9.33 -16.65
CA THR A 151 11.77 8.49 -17.79
C THR A 151 10.55 7.71 -18.28
N SER A 152 10.45 7.50 -19.58
CA SER A 152 9.44 6.62 -20.18
C SER A 152 10.05 5.67 -21.20
N LYS A 153 9.43 4.52 -21.41
CA LYS A 153 9.77 3.57 -22.47
C LYS A 153 8.88 3.81 -23.69
N VAL A 154 9.49 3.97 -24.86
CA VAL A 154 8.76 4.22 -26.09
C VAL A 154 9.22 3.22 -27.14
N PHE A 155 8.28 2.61 -27.86
CA PHE A 155 8.54 1.73 -28.98
C PHE A 155 8.48 2.52 -30.28
N VAL A 156 9.57 2.52 -31.04
CA VAL A 156 9.68 3.14 -32.36
C VAL A 156 9.61 2.05 -33.42
N LYS A 157 8.64 2.15 -34.32
CA LYS A 157 8.42 1.21 -35.42
C LYS A 157 9.48 1.31 -36.52
#